data_30b2780e8b76ffb75ff4b635e0b31e5b
#
_entry.id   30b2780e8b76ffb75ff4b635e0b31e5b
#
_cell.length_a   1.000
_cell.length_b   1.000
_cell.length_c   1.000
_cell.angle_alpha   90.00
_cell.angle_beta   90.00
_cell.angle_gamma   90.00
#
_symmetry.space_group_name_H-M   'P 1'
#
loop_
_entity.id
_entity.type
_entity.pdbx_description
1 polymer ?
#
loop_
_entity_poly.entity_id
_entity_poly.type
_entity_poly.pdbx_seq_one_letter_code
_entity_poly.pdbx_strand_id
1 'polypeptide(L)'
;MQFIQGLLAVAYEHPFIFWLDPDYVDKLPEYMKLIFNNVLNFLSEVEQKTKEQPYIIFHIKKELKRLVRGFLDEAKWSYEEHEPTMEEYMKVAIITIGGIMYPVMFFTGMGGLATEEVFQWVASLPKTIEAAAVITRIMDDLAPSKVYF
;
A
#
# COMPACT_ATOMS: atom_id res chain seq x y z
N MET A 1 -12.52 13.21 4.59
CA MET A 1 -13.50 12.38 5.28
C MET A 1 -14.38 11.54 4.34
N GLN A 2 -15.05 12.10 3.32
CA GLN A 2 -15.89 11.32 2.37
C GLN A 2 -15.15 10.24 1.58
N PHE A 3 -13.89 10.46 1.21
CA PHE A 3 -13.07 9.48 0.47
C PHE A 3 -12.79 8.22 1.31
N ILE A 4 -12.49 8.39 2.59
CA ILE A 4 -12.21 7.29 3.53
C ILE A 4 -13.49 6.49 3.82
N GLN A 5 -14.62 7.17 4.01
CA GLN A 5 -15.92 6.50 4.17
C GLN A 5 -16.33 5.72 2.92
N GLY A 6 -16.03 6.25 1.72
CA GLY A 6 -16.24 5.54 0.46
C GLY A 6 -15.37 4.29 0.34
N LEU A 7 -14.09 4.38 0.72
CA LEU A 7 -13.17 3.24 0.75
C LEU A 7 -13.62 2.15 1.73
N LEU A 8 -14.08 2.54 2.93
CA LEU A 8 -14.61 1.61 3.92
C LEU A 8 -15.89 0.93 3.46
N ALA A 9 -16.86 1.69 2.96
CA ALA A 9 -18.11 1.13 2.44
C ALA A 9 -17.81 0.12 1.32
N VAL A 10 -16.94 0.48 0.38
CA VAL A 10 -16.53 -0.39 -0.74
C VAL A 10 -15.72 -1.60 -0.26
N ALA A 11 -14.84 -1.45 0.73
CA ALA A 11 -14.04 -2.56 1.26
C ALA A 11 -14.89 -3.54 2.09
N TYR A 12 -15.91 -3.05 2.81
CA TYR A 12 -16.88 -3.90 3.51
C TYR A 12 -17.84 -4.61 2.57
N GLU A 13 -18.32 -3.90 1.53
CA GLU A 13 -19.25 -4.46 0.54
C GLU A 13 -18.52 -5.29 -0.52
N HIS A 14 -17.24 -4.98 -0.78
CA HIS A 14 -16.45 -5.59 -1.84
C HIS A 14 -15.05 -6.01 -1.36
N PRO A 15 -14.94 -7.06 -0.53
CA PRO A 15 -13.63 -7.54 -0.05
C PRO A 15 -12.69 -7.97 -1.19
N PHE A 16 -13.18 -8.03 -2.42
CA PHE A 16 -12.47 -8.42 -3.65
C PHE A 16 -11.45 -7.38 -4.13
N ILE A 17 -11.54 -6.13 -3.72
CA ILE A 17 -10.50 -5.12 -3.97
C ILE A 17 -9.14 -5.60 -3.44
N PHE A 18 -9.15 -6.38 -2.37
CA PHE A 18 -7.95 -7.00 -1.82
C PHE A 18 -7.29 -8.03 -2.75
N TRP A 19 -8.05 -8.58 -3.71
CA TRP A 19 -7.53 -9.61 -4.60
C TRP A 19 -7.01 -9.05 -5.92
N LEU A 20 -7.25 -7.75 -6.20
CA LEU A 20 -6.89 -7.09 -7.47
C LEU A 20 -7.46 -7.88 -8.67
N ASP A 21 -8.71 -8.29 -8.54
CA ASP A 21 -9.39 -9.13 -9.52
C ASP A 21 -10.11 -8.25 -10.55
N PRO A 22 -9.74 -8.34 -11.85
CA PRO A 22 -10.35 -7.54 -12.91
C PRO A 22 -11.87 -7.73 -13.04
N ASP A 23 -12.40 -8.90 -12.69
CA ASP A 23 -13.83 -9.23 -12.82
C ASP A 23 -14.72 -8.41 -11.88
N TYR A 24 -14.12 -7.71 -10.92
CA TYR A 24 -14.85 -6.86 -9.97
C TYR A 24 -14.89 -5.38 -10.34
N VAL A 25 -14.22 -4.96 -11.41
CA VAL A 25 -14.18 -3.54 -11.85
C VAL A 25 -15.60 -2.98 -12.02
N ASP A 26 -16.49 -3.75 -12.64
CA ASP A 26 -17.86 -3.31 -12.93
C ASP A 26 -18.72 -3.10 -11.68
N LYS A 27 -18.35 -3.72 -10.55
CA LYS A 27 -19.03 -3.60 -9.27
C LYS A 27 -18.58 -2.38 -8.46
N LEU A 28 -17.48 -1.74 -8.87
CA LEU A 28 -16.95 -0.57 -8.18
C LEU A 28 -17.72 0.70 -8.56
N PRO A 29 -17.82 1.67 -7.63
CA PRO A 29 -18.27 3.02 -7.96
C PRO A 29 -17.40 3.64 -9.06
N GLU A 30 -17.98 4.48 -9.93
CA GLU A 30 -17.32 5.05 -11.10
C GLU A 30 -15.98 5.75 -10.77
N TYR A 31 -15.94 6.50 -9.65
CA TYR A 31 -14.73 7.20 -9.21
C TYR A 31 -13.59 6.25 -8.82
N MET A 32 -13.90 5.02 -8.43
CA MET A 32 -12.90 4.00 -8.08
C MET A 32 -12.43 3.20 -9.29
N LYS A 33 -13.29 3.03 -10.30
CA LYS A 33 -12.95 2.28 -11.52
C LYS A 33 -11.70 2.83 -12.20
N LEU A 34 -11.58 4.15 -12.27
CA LEU A 34 -10.41 4.80 -12.87
C LEU A 34 -9.12 4.42 -12.14
N ILE A 35 -9.11 4.53 -10.82
CA ILE A 35 -7.93 4.21 -9.99
C ILE A 35 -7.62 2.73 -10.10
N PHE A 36 -8.62 1.87 -9.96
CA PHE A 36 -8.45 0.41 -9.99
C PHE A 36 -7.92 -0.07 -11.35
N ASN A 37 -8.48 0.43 -12.46
CA ASN A 37 -8.00 0.12 -13.80
C ASN A 37 -6.55 0.56 -14.02
N ASN A 38 -6.15 1.74 -13.51
CA ASN A 38 -4.76 2.18 -13.59
C ASN A 38 -3.81 1.25 -12.81
N VAL A 39 -4.23 0.77 -11.64
CA VAL A 39 -3.45 -0.22 -10.87
C VAL A 39 -3.33 -1.53 -11.64
N LEU A 40 -4.42 -2.05 -12.22
CA LEU A 40 -4.39 -3.28 -13.02
C LEU A 40 -3.50 -3.14 -14.26
N ASN A 41 -3.61 -2.02 -14.97
CA ASN A 41 -2.77 -1.74 -16.14
C ASN A 41 -1.29 -1.67 -15.76
N PHE A 42 -0.96 -0.98 -14.66
CA PHE A 42 0.39 -0.93 -14.11
C PHE A 42 0.92 -2.34 -13.78
N LEU A 43 0.14 -3.17 -13.08
CA LEU A 43 0.53 -4.54 -12.75
C LEU A 43 0.77 -5.39 -14.00
N SER A 44 -0.10 -5.26 -15.01
CA SER A 44 0.05 -5.94 -16.31
C SER A 44 1.32 -5.51 -17.04
N GLU A 45 1.62 -4.22 -17.04
CA GLU A 45 2.83 -3.69 -17.68
C GLU A 45 4.10 -4.18 -16.98
N VAL A 46 4.12 -4.17 -15.65
CA VAL A 46 5.24 -4.71 -14.88
C VAL A 46 5.42 -6.20 -15.14
N GLU A 47 4.34 -6.98 -15.11
CA GLU A 47 4.37 -8.42 -15.36
C GLU A 47 4.93 -8.75 -16.75
N GLN A 48 4.56 -7.95 -17.77
CA GLN A 48 5.12 -8.08 -19.11
C GLN A 48 6.61 -7.76 -19.18
N LYS A 49 7.06 -6.70 -18.49
CA LYS A 49 8.46 -6.27 -18.48
C LYS A 49 9.37 -7.16 -17.64
N THR A 50 8.80 -7.87 -16.66
CA THR A 50 9.57 -8.70 -15.70
C THR A 50 9.27 -10.19 -15.85
N LYS A 51 8.91 -10.66 -17.04
CA LYS A 51 8.55 -12.06 -17.33
C LYS A 51 9.61 -13.07 -16.90
N GLU A 52 10.88 -12.70 -17.02
CA GLU A 52 12.02 -13.53 -16.64
C GLU A 52 12.29 -13.53 -15.12
N GLN A 53 11.60 -12.65 -14.37
CA GLN A 53 11.77 -12.44 -12.95
C GLN A 53 10.39 -12.39 -12.24
N PRO A 54 9.64 -13.50 -12.20
CA PRO A 54 8.25 -13.53 -11.71
C PRO A 54 8.12 -13.18 -10.24
N TYR A 55 9.20 -13.24 -9.45
CA TYR A 55 9.22 -12.81 -8.06
C TYR A 55 8.92 -11.29 -7.92
N ILE A 56 9.28 -10.47 -8.90
CA ILE A 56 9.06 -9.02 -8.85
C ILE A 56 7.57 -8.71 -8.74
N ILE A 57 6.76 -9.20 -9.69
CA ILE A 57 5.32 -8.95 -9.68
C ILE A 57 4.63 -9.59 -8.46
N PHE A 58 5.15 -10.74 -7.99
CA PHE A 58 4.67 -11.37 -6.76
C PHE A 58 4.83 -10.44 -5.55
N HIS A 59 6.03 -9.86 -5.36
CA HIS A 59 6.29 -8.93 -4.24
C HIS A 59 5.48 -7.64 -4.36
N ILE A 60 5.36 -7.06 -5.55
CA ILE A 60 4.52 -5.88 -5.77
C ILE A 60 3.06 -6.16 -5.39
N LYS A 61 2.46 -7.23 -5.91
CA LYS A 61 1.07 -7.61 -5.59
C LYS A 61 0.88 -7.85 -4.09
N LYS A 62 1.85 -8.49 -3.44
CA LYS A 62 1.83 -8.75 -1.99
C LYS A 62 1.83 -7.46 -1.18
N GLU A 63 2.77 -6.56 -1.47
CA GLU A 63 2.91 -5.32 -0.70
C GLU A 63 1.78 -4.31 -1.01
N LEU A 64 1.27 -4.30 -2.24
CA LEU A 64 0.09 -3.51 -2.57
C LEU A 64 -1.15 -3.95 -1.77
N LYS A 65 -1.37 -5.26 -1.63
CA LYS A 65 -2.44 -5.79 -0.77
C LYS A 65 -2.24 -5.43 0.69
N ARG A 66 -0.99 -5.45 1.17
CA ARG A 66 -0.64 -5.04 2.54
C ARG A 66 -0.94 -3.56 2.77
N LEU A 67 -0.56 -2.72 1.81
CA LEU A 67 -0.82 -1.28 1.84
C LEU A 67 -2.33 -0.98 1.92
N VAL A 68 -3.13 -1.61 1.06
CA VAL A 68 -4.59 -1.45 1.06
C VAL A 68 -5.21 -1.88 2.39
N ARG A 69 -4.74 -2.98 2.99
CA ARG A 69 -5.20 -3.41 4.32
C ARG A 69 -4.85 -2.40 5.40
N GLY A 70 -3.63 -1.84 5.37
CA GLY A 70 -3.24 -0.80 6.31
C GLY A 70 -4.15 0.43 6.24
N PHE A 71 -4.47 0.92 5.05
CA PHE A 71 -5.43 2.02 4.88
C PHE A 71 -6.82 1.66 5.39
N LEU A 72 -7.25 0.40 5.22
CA LEU A 72 -8.53 -0.06 5.77
C LEU A 72 -8.51 -0.05 7.30
N ASP A 73 -7.42 -0.47 7.93
CA ASP A 73 -7.29 -0.47 9.39
C ASP A 73 -7.32 0.97 9.95
N GLU A 74 -6.62 1.93 9.33
CA GLU A 74 -6.72 3.36 9.69
C GLU A 74 -8.15 3.89 9.52
N ALA A 75 -8.81 3.50 8.44
CA ALA A 75 -10.17 3.93 8.18
C ALA A 75 -11.18 3.35 9.19
N LYS A 76 -10.98 2.11 9.66
CA LYS A 76 -11.78 1.51 10.73
C LYS A 76 -11.61 2.27 12.04
N TRP A 77 -10.39 2.61 12.43
CA TRP A 77 -10.15 3.41 13.63
C TRP A 77 -10.95 4.72 13.59
N SER A 78 -10.92 5.42 12.44
CA SER A 78 -11.69 6.66 12.26
C SER A 78 -13.20 6.45 12.33
N TYR A 79 -13.72 5.31 11.81
CA TYR A 79 -15.13 4.99 11.83
C TYR A 79 -15.65 4.56 13.21
N GLU A 80 -14.82 3.79 13.92
CA GLU A 80 -15.13 3.24 15.24
C GLU A 80 -14.80 4.21 16.38
N GLU A 81 -14.31 5.43 16.04
CA GLU A 81 -13.81 6.42 17.01
C GLU A 81 -12.76 5.83 17.96
N HIS A 82 -12.00 4.84 17.46
CA HIS A 82 -10.93 4.20 18.20
C HIS A 82 -9.65 5.04 18.16
N GLU A 83 -9.13 5.37 19.33
CA GLU A 83 -7.81 6.01 19.48
C GLU A 83 -6.75 4.92 19.69
N PRO A 84 -5.95 4.58 18.64
CA PRO A 84 -4.93 3.55 18.77
C PRO A 84 -3.81 4.02 19.71
N THR A 85 -3.21 3.08 20.42
CA THR A 85 -1.94 3.34 21.12
C THR A 85 -0.84 3.63 20.11
N MET A 86 0.25 4.28 20.56
CA MET A 86 1.40 4.56 19.67
C MET A 86 1.95 3.28 19.02
N GLU A 87 1.96 2.17 19.76
CA GLU A 87 2.44 0.89 19.24
C GLU A 87 1.50 0.33 18.15
N GLU A 88 0.19 0.36 18.35
CA GLU A 88 -0.81 -0.04 17.36
C GLU A 88 -0.74 0.85 16.12
N TYR A 89 -0.70 2.16 16.34
CA TYR A 89 -0.57 3.15 15.28
C TYR A 89 0.66 2.89 14.40
N MET A 90 1.85 2.79 14.99
CA MET A 90 3.08 2.63 14.24
C MET A 90 3.14 1.33 13.44
N LYS A 91 2.54 0.24 13.92
CA LYS A 91 2.44 -1.03 13.14
C LYS A 91 1.71 -0.87 11.82
N VAL A 92 0.72 0.00 11.77
CA VAL A 92 -0.06 0.27 10.55
C VAL A 92 0.56 1.43 9.78
N ALA A 93 0.95 2.50 10.45
CA ALA A 93 1.45 3.72 9.87
C ALA A 93 2.74 3.54 9.04
N ILE A 94 3.66 2.65 9.45
CA ILE A 94 4.84 2.30 8.65
C ILE A 94 4.50 1.58 7.34
N ILE A 95 3.34 0.94 7.28
CA ILE A 95 2.84 0.31 6.06
C ILE A 95 2.21 1.38 5.18
N THR A 96 1.31 2.20 5.73
CA THR A 96 0.54 3.19 4.98
C THR A 96 1.38 4.35 4.47
N ILE A 97 2.49 4.68 5.13
CA ILE A 97 3.49 5.60 4.58
C ILE A 97 4.28 5.01 3.38
N GLY A 98 4.04 3.75 3.04
CA GLY A 98 4.74 3.07 1.95
C GLY A 98 6.10 2.50 2.31
N GLY A 99 6.39 2.31 3.61
CA GLY A 99 7.72 1.93 4.11
C GLY A 99 8.34 0.70 3.45
N ILE A 100 7.52 -0.28 3.02
CA ILE A 100 7.99 -1.44 2.24
C ILE A 100 7.71 -1.25 0.74
N MET A 101 6.59 -0.65 0.39
CA MET A 101 6.19 -0.49 -1.00
C MET A 101 7.18 0.33 -1.81
N TYR A 102 7.69 1.45 -1.28
CA TYR A 102 8.68 2.28 -1.98
C TYR A 102 9.99 1.54 -2.28
N PRO A 103 10.64 0.84 -1.33
CA PRO A 103 11.81 0.00 -1.63
C PRO A 103 11.52 -1.08 -2.67
N VAL A 104 10.36 -1.77 -2.61
CA VAL A 104 9.96 -2.76 -3.61
C VAL A 104 9.89 -2.13 -5.00
N MET A 105 9.26 -0.96 -5.13
CA MET A 105 9.17 -0.24 -6.41
C MET A 105 10.54 0.23 -6.90
N PHE A 106 11.40 0.71 -6.01
CA PHE A 106 12.76 1.13 -6.32
C PHE A 106 13.58 -0.03 -6.91
N PHE A 107 13.59 -1.19 -6.25
CA PHE A 107 14.30 -2.36 -6.73
C PHE A 107 13.68 -2.95 -8.02
N THR A 108 12.37 -2.82 -8.21
CA THR A 108 11.73 -3.16 -9.50
C THR A 108 12.32 -2.34 -10.65
N GLY A 109 12.57 -1.06 -10.44
CA GLY A 109 13.19 -0.18 -11.43
C GLY A 109 14.66 -0.52 -11.77
N MET A 110 15.35 -1.24 -10.89
CA MET A 110 16.72 -1.71 -11.12
C MET A 110 16.82 -2.94 -12.05
N GLY A 111 15.66 -3.57 -12.35
CA GLY A 111 15.60 -4.73 -13.24
C GLY A 111 16.48 -5.89 -12.77
N GLY A 112 17.24 -6.49 -13.69
CA GLY A 112 18.08 -7.67 -13.43
C GLY A 112 19.17 -7.50 -12.38
N LEU A 113 19.42 -6.29 -11.89
CA LEU A 113 20.38 -6.05 -10.81
C LEU A 113 19.80 -6.38 -9.43
N ALA A 114 18.48 -6.39 -9.28
CA ALA A 114 17.80 -6.72 -8.02
C ALA A 114 17.39 -8.19 -8.01
N THR A 115 18.02 -8.98 -7.16
CA THR A 115 17.74 -10.41 -7.00
C THR A 115 16.52 -10.66 -6.12
N GLU A 116 15.98 -11.88 -6.13
CA GLU A 116 14.85 -12.26 -5.28
C GLU A 116 15.17 -12.10 -3.78
N GLU A 117 16.42 -12.36 -3.38
CA GLU A 117 16.85 -12.19 -1.99
C GLU A 117 16.72 -10.75 -1.51
N VAL A 118 16.94 -9.77 -2.41
CA VAL A 118 16.75 -8.34 -2.08
C VAL A 118 15.28 -8.05 -1.79
N PHE A 119 14.36 -8.58 -2.59
CA PHE A 119 12.92 -8.43 -2.35
C PHE A 119 12.48 -9.12 -1.05
N GLN A 120 13.00 -10.32 -0.77
CA GLN A 120 12.73 -11.02 0.47
C GLN A 120 13.28 -10.25 1.68
N TRP A 121 14.48 -9.69 1.57
CA TRP A 121 15.07 -8.84 2.59
C TRP A 121 14.21 -7.59 2.85
N VAL A 122 13.78 -6.88 1.82
CA VAL A 122 12.86 -5.72 1.96
C VAL A 122 11.57 -6.14 2.65
N ALA A 123 10.95 -7.25 2.22
CA ALA A 123 9.69 -7.75 2.77
C ALA A 123 9.79 -8.17 4.24
N SER A 124 10.99 -8.50 4.73
CA SER A 124 11.25 -8.81 6.15
C SER A 124 11.24 -7.57 7.06
N LEU A 125 11.10 -6.36 6.50
CA LEU A 125 11.15 -5.08 7.19
C LEU A 125 12.40 -4.95 8.07
N PRO A 126 13.61 -4.96 7.49
CA PRO A 126 14.84 -4.82 8.25
C PRO A 126 14.89 -3.47 8.96
N LYS A 127 15.60 -3.40 10.08
CA LYS A 127 15.67 -2.22 10.96
C LYS A 127 15.99 -0.91 10.23
N THR A 128 16.75 -0.95 9.15
CA THR A 128 17.07 0.22 8.31
C THR A 128 15.84 0.76 7.60
N ILE A 129 15.02 -0.12 7.01
CA ILE A 129 13.77 0.26 6.32
C ILE A 129 12.73 0.69 7.36
N GLU A 130 12.61 -0.04 8.45
CA GLU A 130 11.72 0.29 9.56
C GLU A 130 12.01 1.69 10.11
N ALA A 131 13.27 1.99 10.43
CA ALA A 131 13.68 3.29 10.94
C ALA A 131 13.40 4.42 9.94
N ALA A 132 13.67 4.21 8.65
CA ALA A 132 13.35 5.19 7.62
C ALA A 132 11.84 5.43 7.51
N ALA A 133 11.03 4.38 7.56
CA ALA A 133 9.56 4.49 7.53
C ALA A 133 9.01 5.23 8.76
N VAL A 134 9.53 4.93 9.96
CA VAL A 134 9.16 5.63 11.20
C VAL A 134 9.48 7.12 11.12
N ILE A 135 10.70 7.47 10.70
CA ILE A 135 11.10 8.87 10.56
C ILE A 135 10.20 9.58 9.53
N THR A 136 9.99 8.97 8.37
CA THR A 136 9.15 9.54 7.31
C THR A 136 7.72 9.76 7.82
N ARG A 137 7.14 8.79 8.53
CA ARG A 137 5.79 8.88 9.07
C ARG A 137 5.66 10.01 10.09
N ILE A 138 6.59 10.09 11.04
CA ILE A 138 6.56 11.16 12.05
C ILE A 138 6.72 12.53 11.40
N MET A 139 7.58 12.67 10.39
CA MET A 139 7.73 13.93 9.67
C MET A 139 6.48 14.30 8.89
N ASP A 140 5.80 13.32 8.27
CA ASP A 140 4.55 13.52 7.57
C ASP A 140 3.44 13.98 8.51
N ASP A 141 3.30 13.33 9.66
CA ASP A 141 2.30 13.70 10.68
C ASP A 141 2.53 15.10 11.27
N LEU A 142 3.78 15.55 11.36
CA LEU A 142 4.13 16.87 11.86
C LEU A 142 3.99 17.98 10.82
N ALA A 143 4.06 17.65 9.52
CA ALA A 143 4.02 18.63 8.44
C ALA A 143 2.69 19.40 8.36
N PRO A 144 1.50 18.77 8.46
CA PRO A 144 0.21 19.48 8.42
C PRO A 144 0.02 20.44 9.59
N SER A 145 0.60 20.19 10.75
CA SER A 145 0.46 21.04 11.93
C SER A 145 1.08 22.44 11.74
N LYS A 146 1.95 22.62 10.74
CA LYS A 146 2.60 23.91 10.41
C LYS A 146 1.88 24.73 9.35
N VAL A 147 0.88 24.16 8.68
CA VAL A 147 0.17 24.85 7.56
C VAL A 147 -1.05 25.63 8.04
N TYR A 148 -1.45 25.51 9.30
CA TYR A 148 -2.64 26.16 9.86
C TYR A 148 -2.33 27.25 10.91
N PHE A 149 -1.16 27.90 10.80
CA PHE A 149 -0.85 29.09 11.59
C PHE A 149 -0.62 30.31 10.70
#